data_44f19df28387b5307cd711a7c38bf806
#
_entry.id   44f19df28387b5307cd711a7c38bf806
#
_cell.length_a   1.000
_cell.length_b   1.000
_cell.length_c   1.000
_cell.angle_alpha   90.00
_cell.angle_beta   90.00
_cell.angle_gamma   90.00
#
_symmetry.space_group_name_H-M   'P 1'
#
loop_
_entity.id
_entity.type
_entity.pdbx_description
1 polymer ?
#
loop_
_entity_poly.entity_id
_entity_poly.type
_entity_poly.pdbx_seq_one_letter_code
_entity_poly.pdbx_strand_id
1 'polypeptide(L)'
;DYVYVLLAIIQVESEGKLEDVMQSSESAGLPMNTLGTEDSIKQGCKYFAELVTKADKLGCDMDAVIQAYNYGSGFLDFVAKNGKRYTFELAQEFSRQHSGGVKVTYKNEISTPINGGWRYNYGNMFYVKLVKQYLTQTGGDALGTDAQNRIVEVARNSEKYGISAAGGYCEAW
;
A
#
# COMPACT_ATOMS: atom_id res chain seq x y z
N ASP A 1 -7.52 1.52 13.71
CA ASP A 1 -7.66 2.69 12.83
C ASP A 1 -6.64 2.59 11.71
N TYR A 2 -7.09 2.48 10.43
CA TYR A 2 -6.23 2.28 9.27
C TYR A 2 -5.99 3.56 8.48
N VAL A 3 -6.52 4.70 8.91
CA VAL A 3 -6.41 5.97 8.18
C VAL A 3 -4.96 6.31 7.86
N TYR A 4 -4.06 6.21 8.83
CA TYR A 4 -2.65 6.52 8.61
C TYR A 4 -1.97 5.57 7.62
N VAL A 5 -2.34 4.29 7.62
CA VAL A 5 -1.84 3.31 6.64
C VAL A 5 -2.32 3.66 5.23
N LEU A 6 -3.60 4.00 5.09
CA LEU A 6 -4.18 4.40 3.81
C LEU A 6 -3.56 5.69 3.27
N LEU A 7 -3.32 6.67 4.14
CA LEU A 7 -2.60 7.90 3.77
C LEU A 7 -1.16 7.63 3.33
N ALA A 8 -0.46 6.74 4.04
CA ALA A 8 0.88 6.33 3.66
C ALA A 8 0.90 5.58 2.31
N ILE A 9 -0.14 4.78 2.02
CA ILE A 9 -0.33 4.13 0.71
C ILE A 9 -0.53 5.19 -0.37
N ILE A 10 -1.43 6.16 -0.20
CA ILE A 10 -1.63 7.28 -1.14
C ILE A 10 -0.29 7.99 -1.43
N GLN A 11 0.50 8.25 -0.39
CA GLN A 11 1.79 8.89 -0.54
C GLN A 11 2.75 8.07 -1.40
N VAL A 12 2.78 6.75 -1.22
CA VAL A 12 3.66 5.85 -1.98
C VAL A 12 3.17 5.68 -3.43
N GLU A 13 1.84 5.59 -3.64
CA GLU A 13 1.26 5.31 -4.96
C GLU A 13 1.29 6.52 -5.90
N SER A 14 1.02 7.71 -5.38
CA SER A 14 0.82 8.88 -6.24
C SER A 14 1.36 10.19 -5.67
N GLU A 15 1.85 10.21 -4.44
CA GLU A 15 2.14 11.44 -3.69
C GLU A 15 0.91 12.38 -3.61
N GLY A 16 -0.30 11.85 -3.82
CA GLY A 16 -1.53 12.64 -3.93
C GLY A 16 -1.61 13.52 -5.20
N LYS A 17 -0.80 13.24 -6.21
CA LYS A 17 -0.69 14.08 -7.43
C LYS A 17 -1.49 13.55 -8.62
N LEU A 18 -1.85 12.27 -8.61
CA LEU A 18 -2.65 11.65 -9.68
C LEU A 18 -4.13 11.68 -9.31
N GLU A 19 -5.02 11.58 -10.30
CA GLU A 19 -6.45 11.42 -10.05
C GLU A 19 -6.75 10.07 -9.41
N ASP A 20 -6.15 8.99 -9.91
CA ASP A 20 -6.16 7.67 -9.26
C ASP A 20 -5.15 7.65 -8.10
N VAL A 21 -5.47 8.39 -7.03
CA VAL A 21 -4.55 8.66 -5.90
C VAL A 21 -4.12 7.41 -5.16
N MET A 22 -4.93 6.36 -5.15
CA MET A 22 -4.63 5.07 -4.51
C MET A 22 -4.17 3.99 -5.51
N GLN A 23 -4.03 4.35 -6.80
CA GLN A 23 -3.71 3.42 -7.89
C GLN A 23 -4.59 2.15 -7.85
N SER A 24 -5.87 2.36 -7.62
CA SER A 24 -6.85 1.30 -7.34
C SER A 24 -7.66 0.85 -8.56
N SER A 25 -7.48 1.48 -9.73
CA SER A 25 -8.20 1.15 -10.96
C SER A 25 -8.11 -0.33 -11.32
N GLU A 26 -6.93 -0.94 -11.23
CA GLU A 26 -6.74 -2.35 -11.58
C GLU A 26 -7.50 -3.28 -10.62
N SER A 27 -7.62 -2.92 -9.34
CA SER A 27 -8.43 -3.69 -8.37
C SER A 27 -9.94 -3.64 -8.68
N ALA A 28 -10.38 -2.66 -9.45
CA ALA A 28 -11.75 -2.56 -9.99
C ALA A 28 -11.91 -3.24 -11.36
N GLY A 29 -10.85 -3.89 -11.88
CA GLY A 29 -10.85 -4.48 -13.22
C GLY A 29 -10.77 -3.46 -14.37
N LEU A 30 -10.30 -2.25 -14.08
CA LEU A 30 -10.13 -1.16 -15.03
C LEU A 30 -8.65 -1.00 -15.43
N PRO A 31 -8.35 -0.37 -16.57
CA PRO A 31 -7.00 0.04 -16.90
C PRO A 31 -6.43 0.99 -15.85
N MET A 32 -5.10 1.02 -15.69
CA MET A 32 -4.41 1.95 -14.79
C MET A 32 -4.84 3.41 -15.01
N ASN A 33 -4.92 4.19 -13.94
CA ASN A 33 -5.26 5.61 -13.95
C ASN A 33 -6.61 5.95 -14.59
N THR A 34 -7.61 5.05 -14.49
CA THR A 34 -8.97 5.28 -15.01
C THR A 34 -9.86 6.00 -14.00
N LEU A 35 -9.70 5.70 -12.71
CA LEU A 35 -10.54 6.26 -11.65
C LEU A 35 -10.15 7.71 -11.33
N GLY A 36 -11.16 8.55 -11.14
CA GLY A 36 -10.99 9.86 -10.52
C GLY A 36 -10.74 9.73 -9.01
N THR A 37 -10.33 10.84 -8.37
CA THR A 37 -9.88 10.84 -6.97
C THR A 37 -10.88 10.21 -6.00
N GLU A 38 -12.15 10.58 -6.11
CA GLU A 38 -13.19 10.05 -5.20
C GLU A 38 -13.38 8.54 -5.37
N ASP A 39 -13.51 8.08 -6.60
CA ASP A 39 -13.71 6.65 -6.90
C ASP A 39 -12.45 5.84 -6.60
N SER A 40 -11.27 6.42 -6.79
CA SER A 40 -10.00 5.81 -6.41
C SER A 40 -9.92 5.59 -4.89
N ILE A 41 -10.30 6.58 -4.08
CA ILE A 41 -10.32 6.46 -2.62
C ILE A 41 -11.32 5.38 -2.20
N LYS A 42 -12.55 5.40 -2.71
CA LYS A 42 -13.57 4.40 -2.39
C LYS A 42 -13.11 2.99 -2.75
N GLN A 43 -12.59 2.80 -3.95
CA GLN A 43 -12.12 1.50 -4.42
C GLN A 43 -10.88 1.01 -3.66
N GLY A 44 -9.91 1.90 -3.42
CA GLY A 44 -8.70 1.56 -2.66
C GLY A 44 -9.00 1.16 -1.23
N CYS A 45 -9.92 1.89 -0.56
CA CYS A 45 -10.39 1.53 0.78
C CYS A 45 -11.12 0.19 0.80
N LYS A 46 -12.01 -0.04 -0.16
CA LYS A 46 -12.72 -1.33 -0.30
C LYS A 46 -11.72 -2.47 -0.47
N TYR A 47 -10.78 -2.33 -1.40
CA TYR A 47 -9.76 -3.33 -1.66
C TYR A 47 -8.90 -3.61 -0.42
N PHE A 48 -8.47 -2.56 0.28
CA PHE A 48 -7.72 -2.71 1.52
C PHE A 48 -8.51 -3.46 2.60
N ALA A 49 -9.80 -3.15 2.77
CA ALA A 49 -10.68 -3.84 3.72
C ALA A 49 -10.86 -5.34 3.38
N GLU A 50 -10.95 -5.67 2.09
CA GLU A 50 -10.98 -7.06 1.62
C GLU A 50 -9.68 -7.80 1.97
N LEU A 51 -8.52 -7.15 1.80
CA LEU A 51 -7.22 -7.71 2.18
C LEU A 51 -7.10 -7.91 3.68
N VAL A 52 -7.53 -6.95 4.51
CA VAL A 52 -7.58 -7.09 5.98
C VAL A 52 -8.45 -8.28 6.38
N THR A 53 -9.66 -8.36 5.84
CA THR A 53 -10.59 -9.47 6.12
C THR A 53 -9.98 -10.83 5.76
N LYS A 54 -9.27 -10.92 4.63
CA LYS A 54 -8.57 -12.14 4.22
C LYS A 54 -7.39 -12.46 5.13
N ALA A 55 -6.61 -11.46 5.50
CA ALA A 55 -5.47 -11.62 6.39
C ALA A 55 -5.89 -12.12 7.78
N ASP A 56 -6.97 -11.57 8.34
CA ASP A 56 -7.54 -12.00 9.61
C ASP A 56 -7.95 -13.49 9.56
N LYS A 57 -8.63 -13.92 8.51
CA LYS A 57 -9.01 -15.33 8.31
C LYS A 57 -7.80 -16.26 8.21
N LEU A 58 -6.71 -15.80 7.63
CA LEU A 58 -5.48 -16.57 7.44
C LEU A 58 -4.52 -16.46 8.65
N GLY A 59 -4.74 -15.50 9.55
CA GLY A 59 -3.88 -15.18 10.67
C GLY A 59 -2.59 -14.45 10.26
N CYS A 60 -2.61 -13.72 9.16
CA CYS A 60 -1.49 -12.91 8.68
C CYS A 60 -1.43 -11.55 9.39
N ASP A 61 -0.24 -10.94 9.41
CA ASP A 61 -0.05 -9.63 10.02
C ASP A 61 -0.32 -8.46 9.06
N MET A 62 -0.32 -7.23 9.59
CA MET A 62 -0.61 -6.02 8.83
C MET A 62 0.45 -5.73 7.75
N ASP A 63 1.71 -6.09 7.97
CA ASP A 63 2.75 -5.93 6.96
C ASP A 63 2.48 -6.80 5.73
N ALA A 64 1.90 -8.00 5.93
CA ALA A 64 1.44 -8.83 4.82
C ALA A 64 0.27 -8.17 4.06
N VAL A 65 -0.65 -7.50 4.75
CA VAL A 65 -1.74 -6.72 4.12
C VAL A 65 -1.18 -5.58 3.28
N ILE A 66 -0.26 -4.80 3.84
CA ILE A 66 0.39 -3.68 3.13
C ILE A 66 1.09 -4.20 1.86
N GLN A 67 1.88 -5.27 1.95
CA GLN A 67 2.53 -5.83 0.77
C GLN A 67 1.52 -6.39 -0.24
N ALA A 68 0.43 -7.01 0.23
CA ALA A 68 -0.62 -7.54 -0.63
C ALA A 68 -1.39 -6.44 -1.38
N TYR A 69 -1.44 -5.22 -0.88
CA TYR A 69 -2.00 -4.08 -1.63
C TYR A 69 -1.28 -3.89 -2.97
N ASN A 70 0.04 -4.02 -2.98
CA ASN A 70 0.86 -3.90 -4.18
C ASN A 70 0.95 -5.21 -5.00
N TYR A 71 0.94 -6.37 -4.32
CA TYR A 71 1.15 -7.68 -4.98
C TYR A 71 -0.12 -8.42 -5.36
N GLY A 72 -1.27 -7.96 -4.86
CA GLY A 72 -2.52 -8.68 -4.94
C GLY A 72 -2.73 -9.66 -3.77
N SER A 73 -3.97 -10.08 -3.59
CA SER A 73 -4.42 -10.91 -2.45
C SER A 73 -3.77 -12.30 -2.39
N GLY A 74 -3.19 -12.79 -3.49
CA GLY A 74 -2.45 -14.05 -3.53
C GLY A 74 -1.19 -14.06 -2.64
N PHE A 75 -0.64 -12.88 -2.36
CA PHE A 75 0.50 -12.77 -1.43
C PHE A 75 0.12 -13.18 0.00
N LEU A 76 -1.12 -12.92 0.44
CA LEU A 76 -1.59 -13.38 1.75
C LEU A 76 -1.62 -14.91 1.85
N ASP A 77 -2.04 -15.60 0.79
CA ASP A 77 -2.02 -17.08 0.76
C ASP A 77 -0.57 -17.61 0.83
N PHE A 78 0.35 -16.92 0.15
CA PHE A 78 1.76 -17.27 0.19
C PHE A 78 2.36 -17.08 1.60
N VAL A 79 2.11 -15.93 2.24
CA VAL A 79 2.57 -15.67 3.62
C VAL A 79 1.94 -16.64 4.60
N ALA A 80 0.64 -16.96 4.47
CA ALA A 80 -0.04 -17.92 5.34
C ALA A 80 0.61 -19.32 5.32
N LYS A 81 1.07 -19.76 4.15
CA LYS A 81 1.80 -21.04 3.98
C LYS A 81 3.23 -21.00 4.51
N ASN A 82 3.80 -19.80 4.71
CA ASN A 82 5.20 -19.60 5.10
C ASN A 82 5.35 -18.93 6.49
N GLY A 83 4.47 -19.25 7.44
CA GLY A 83 4.59 -18.83 8.82
C GLY A 83 3.70 -17.68 9.24
N LYS A 84 2.82 -17.17 8.36
CA LYS A 84 1.80 -16.16 8.63
C LYS A 84 2.32 -14.76 9.00
N ARG A 85 3.61 -14.54 8.90
CA ARG A 85 4.26 -13.25 9.19
C ARG A 85 5.00 -12.77 7.96
N TYR A 86 4.84 -11.49 7.67
CA TYR A 86 5.60 -10.84 6.61
C TYR A 86 7.09 -10.85 6.94
N THR A 87 7.89 -11.14 5.93
CA THR A 87 9.33 -10.81 5.92
C THR A 87 9.72 -10.26 4.56
N PHE A 88 10.79 -9.48 4.52
CA PHE A 88 11.31 -8.96 3.25
C PHE A 88 11.72 -10.10 2.29
N GLU A 89 12.23 -11.18 2.81
CA GLU A 89 12.63 -12.37 2.06
C GLU A 89 11.42 -13.04 1.39
N LEU A 90 10.26 -13.10 2.07
CA LEU A 90 9.01 -13.59 1.47
C LEU A 90 8.51 -12.67 0.36
N ALA A 91 8.57 -11.34 0.56
CA ALA A 91 8.22 -10.40 -0.49
C ALA A 91 9.17 -10.51 -1.69
N GLN A 92 10.45 -10.64 -1.45
CA GLN A 92 11.46 -10.85 -2.49
C GLN A 92 11.24 -12.15 -3.26
N GLU A 93 10.99 -13.25 -2.56
CA GLU A 93 10.77 -14.56 -3.18
C GLU A 93 9.48 -14.59 -4.01
N PHE A 94 8.39 -14.03 -3.50
CA PHE A 94 7.14 -13.92 -4.25
C PHE A 94 7.34 -13.13 -5.55
N SER A 95 8.01 -11.97 -5.47
CA SER A 95 8.31 -11.15 -6.65
C SER A 95 9.24 -11.90 -7.63
N ARG A 96 10.23 -12.64 -7.11
CA ARG A 96 11.12 -13.46 -7.93
C ARG A 96 10.36 -14.51 -8.73
N GLN A 97 9.44 -15.21 -8.09
CA GLN A 97 8.62 -16.26 -8.74
C GLN A 97 7.74 -15.68 -9.84
N HIS A 98 7.04 -14.56 -9.56
CA HIS A 98 6.11 -13.94 -10.50
C HIS A 98 6.80 -13.19 -11.65
N SER A 99 8.03 -12.72 -11.45
CA SER A 99 8.84 -12.09 -12.51
C SER A 99 9.64 -13.07 -13.36
N GLY A 100 9.61 -14.38 -13.03
CA GLY A 100 10.52 -15.34 -13.64
C GLY A 100 12.00 -15.07 -13.33
N GLY A 101 12.29 -14.37 -12.23
CA GLY A 101 13.65 -13.99 -11.81
C GLY A 101 14.21 -12.73 -12.52
N VAL A 102 13.42 -12.07 -13.36
CA VAL A 102 13.84 -10.85 -14.06
C VAL A 102 14.03 -9.71 -13.07
N LYS A 103 15.20 -9.06 -13.12
CA LYS A 103 15.56 -7.91 -12.28
C LYS A 103 15.55 -6.62 -13.10
N VAL A 104 15.19 -5.52 -12.43
CA VAL A 104 15.25 -4.17 -12.98
C VAL A 104 15.99 -3.24 -12.02
N THR A 105 16.61 -2.19 -12.55
CA THR A 105 17.22 -1.14 -11.74
C THR A 105 16.15 -0.42 -10.92
N TYR A 106 16.44 -0.22 -9.63
CA TYR A 106 15.55 0.47 -8.70
C TYR A 106 16.40 1.16 -7.61
N LYS A 107 17.08 2.23 -7.97
CA LYS A 107 17.97 2.97 -7.07
C LYS A 107 17.23 4.05 -6.31
N ASN A 108 17.19 3.94 -4.99
CA ASN A 108 16.70 4.95 -4.06
C ASN A 108 17.36 4.76 -2.68
N GLU A 109 16.98 5.58 -1.72
CA GLU A 109 17.55 5.58 -0.37
C GLU A 109 17.30 4.28 0.42
N ILE A 110 16.26 3.50 0.06
CA ILE A 110 15.95 2.21 0.69
C ILE A 110 16.66 1.05 -0.01
N SER A 111 16.53 0.97 -1.32
CA SER A 111 17.01 -0.20 -2.07
C SER A 111 18.53 -0.22 -2.23
N THR A 112 19.14 0.96 -2.40
CA THR A 112 20.58 1.05 -2.64
C THR A 112 21.43 0.45 -1.51
N PRO A 113 21.19 0.79 -0.22
CA PRO A 113 21.96 0.17 0.87
C PRO A 113 21.62 -1.30 1.12
N ILE A 114 20.41 -1.77 0.72
CA ILE A 114 19.99 -3.15 0.97
C ILE A 114 20.58 -4.11 -0.06
N ASN A 115 20.54 -3.75 -1.34
CA ASN A 115 20.94 -4.69 -2.39
C ASN A 115 21.64 -4.04 -3.61
N GLY A 116 22.06 -2.78 -3.50
CA GLY A 116 22.69 -2.05 -4.61
C GLY A 116 21.70 -1.40 -5.59
N GLY A 117 20.40 -1.37 -5.26
CA GLY A 117 19.41 -0.62 -6.03
C GLY A 117 18.79 -1.39 -7.19
N TRP A 118 18.28 -2.58 -6.92
CA TRP A 118 17.49 -3.36 -7.87
C TRP A 118 16.24 -3.97 -7.21
N ARG A 119 15.27 -4.35 -8.00
CA ARG A 119 14.13 -5.16 -7.60
C ARG A 119 13.79 -6.17 -8.67
N TYR A 120 13.00 -7.18 -8.33
CA TYR A 120 12.39 -8.04 -9.33
C TYR A 120 11.30 -7.30 -10.10
N ASN A 121 11.09 -7.66 -11.36
CA ASN A 121 10.13 -7.00 -12.26
C ASN A 121 8.70 -7.52 -12.06
N TYR A 122 8.24 -7.50 -10.81
CA TYR A 122 6.87 -7.77 -10.41
C TYR A 122 6.57 -7.00 -9.12
N GLY A 123 5.63 -6.09 -9.17
CA GLY A 123 5.30 -5.20 -8.07
C GLY A 123 6.55 -4.56 -7.45
N ASN A 124 6.54 -4.32 -6.15
CA ASN A 124 7.66 -3.74 -5.44
C ASN A 124 7.94 -4.46 -4.10
N MET A 125 9.02 -5.25 -4.04
CA MET A 125 9.41 -5.98 -2.82
C MET A 125 9.78 -5.07 -1.63
N PHE A 126 10.00 -3.78 -1.87
CA PHE A 126 10.27 -2.78 -0.83
C PHE A 126 9.01 -2.06 -0.35
N TYR A 127 7.82 -2.44 -0.83
CA TYR A 127 6.59 -1.68 -0.61
C TYR A 127 6.29 -1.41 0.87
N VAL A 128 6.40 -2.42 1.73
CA VAL A 128 6.22 -2.25 3.18
C VAL A 128 7.20 -1.22 3.76
N LYS A 129 8.46 -1.25 3.32
CA LYS A 129 9.46 -0.28 3.80
C LYS A 129 9.14 1.15 3.33
N LEU A 130 8.64 1.30 2.10
CA LEU A 130 8.20 2.58 1.55
C LEU A 130 7.01 3.15 2.33
N VAL A 131 5.99 2.34 2.60
CA VAL A 131 4.81 2.76 3.36
C VAL A 131 5.20 3.10 4.81
N LYS A 132 6.02 2.28 5.44
CA LYS A 132 6.42 2.48 6.85
C LYS A 132 7.21 3.76 7.12
N GLN A 133 7.91 4.33 6.14
CA GLN A 133 8.57 5.63 6.28
C GLN A 133 7.58 6.72 6.74
N TYR A 134 6.34 6.64 6.24
CA TYR A 134 5.32 7.65 6.53
C TYR A 134 4.53 7.35 7.80
N LEU A 135 4.58 6.12 8.32
CA LEU A 135 3.91 5.76 9.58
C LEU A 135 4.71 6.19 10.81
N THR A 136 6.04 6.22 10.74
CA THR A 136 6.91 6.63 11.85
C THR A 136 6.96 8.13 12.06
N GLN A 137 6.59 8.93 11.05
CA GLN A 137 6.62 10.40 11.12
C GLN A 137 5.37 11.00 11.76
N THR A 138 4.30 10.22 11.96
CA THR A 138 3.03 10.70 12.51
C THR A 138 2.99 10.77 14.04
N GLY A 139 4.08 10.44 14.72
CA GLY A 139 4.20 10.43 16.19
C GLY A 139 4.76 11.71 16.83
N GLY A 140 5.05 12.77 16.08
CA GLY A 140 5.59 14.02 16.63
C GLY A 140 5.66 15.14 15.59
N ASP A 141 4.98 16.22 15.85
CA ASP A 141 5.11 17.62 15.38
C ASP A 141 6.02 17.92 14.17
N ALA A 142 5.77 17.35 12.99
CA ALA A 142 6.39 17.85 11.76
C ALA A 142 5.57 17.54 10.52
N LEU A 143 4.42 18.16 10.39
CA LEU A 143 3.73 18.33 9.11
C LEU A 143 4.39 19.51 8.37
N GLY A 144 5.49 19.28 7.71
CA GLY A 144 6.35 20.33 7.16
C GLY A 144 6.65 20.28 5.67
N THR A 145 6.07 19.34 4.91
CA THR A 145 6.24 19.29 3.44
C THR A 145 4.91 19.45 2.71
N ASP A 146 4.93 19.99 1.50
CA ASP A 146 3.74 20.11 0.65
C ASP A 146 3.03 18.76 0.46
N ALA A 147 3.77 17.67 0.38
CA ALA A 147 3.23 16.32 0.26
C ALA A 147 2.45 15.91 1.53
N GLN A 148 2.96 16.23 2.73
CA GLN A 148 2.28 15.96 3.99
C GLN A 148 1.02 16.81 4.15
N ASN A 149 1.08 18.07 3.73
CA ASN A 149 -0.09 18.96 3.73
C ASN A 149 -1.18 18.45 2.79
N ARG A 150 -0.81 17.93 1.62
CA ARG A 150 -1.75 17.32 0.68
C ARG A 150 -2.35 16.02 1.21
N ILE A 151 -1.58 15.20 1.92
CA ILE A 151 -2.09 14.00 2.61
C ILE A 151 -3.12 14.39 3.66
N VAL A 152 -2.86 15.42 4.46
CA VAL A 152 -3.81 15.93 5.46
C VAL A 152 -5.06 16.51 4.79
N GLU A 153 -4.93 17.17 3.65
CA GLU A 153 -6.06 17.67 2.88
C GLU A 153 -6.91 16.52 2.31
N VAL A 154 -6.28 15.49 1.76
CA VAL A 154 -6.96 14.26 1.32
C VAL A 154 -7.64 13.58 2.50
N ALA A 155 -6.98 13.49 3.67
CA ALA A 155 -7.58 12.92 4.88
C ALA A 155 -8.79 13.71 5.37
N ARG A 156 -8.71 15.04 5.40
CA ARG A 156 -9.86 15.91 5.77
C ARG A 156 -11.00 15.78 4.77
N ASN A 157 -10.68 15.64 3.49
CA ASN A 157 -11.67 15.39 2.46
C ASN A 157 -12.19 13.94 2.47
N SER A 158 -11.42 13.00 3.03
CA SER A 158 -11.79 11.59 3.10
C SER A 158 -12.93 11.31 4.08
N GLU A 159 -13.13 12.13 5.11
CA GLU A 159 -14.35 12.10 5.92
C GLU A 159 -15.60 12.34 5.05
N LYS A 160 -15.49 13.20 4.06
CA LYS A 160 -16.51 13.46 3.05
C LYS A 160 -16.77 12.24 2.14
N TYR A 161 -15.80 11.34 2.02
CA TYR A 161 -15.88 10.13 1.19
C TYR A 161 -16.11 8.84 2.02
N GLY A 162 -16.53 8.98 3.29
CA GLY A 162 -16.86 7.84 4.13
C GLY A 162 -15.67 7.11 4.76
N ILE A 163 -14.47 7.70 4.75
CA ILE A 163 -13.32 7.20 5.52
C ILE A 163 -13.41 7.84 6.90
N SER A 164 -13.93 7.14 7.90
CA SER A 164 -14.00 7.68 9.25
C SER A 164 -12.80 7.28 10.09
N ALA A 165 -12.24 8.25 10.82
CA ALA A 165 -11.19 8.02 11.82
C ALA A 165 -11.65 7.13 13.00
N ALA A 166 -12.94 6.92 13.15
CA ALA A 166 -13.55 6.27 14.33
C ALA A 166 -13.93 4.80 14.13
N GLY A 167 -13.84 4.23 12.93
CA GLY A 167 -14.47 2.94 12.65
C GLY A 167 -13.58 1.81 12.18
N GLY A 168 -12.31 2.00 11.93
CA GLY A 168 -11.41 0.90 11.51
C GLY A 168 -11.76 0.23 10.16
N TYR A 169 -12.76 0.71 9.46
CA TYR A 169 -13.16 0.27 8.12
C TYR A 169 -13.45 1.48 7.26
N CYS A 170 -13.02 1.43 6.00
CA CYS A 170 -13.61 2.28 4.99
C CYS A 170 -15.05 1.77 4.80
N GLU A 171 -16.03 2.48 5.34
CA GLU A 171 -17.41 2.23 4.97
C GLU A 171 -17.61 2.81 3.58
N ALA A 172 -17.51 1.95 2.58
CA ALA A 172 -17.98 2.27 1.24
C ALA A 172 -19.52 2.26 1.29
N TRP A 173 -20.11 3.41 1.12
CA TRP A 173 -21.56 3.59 0.93
C TRP A 173 -21.92 3.34 -0.53
#